data_39ecb4b45aca9cbc51e1b515ac3bbfda
#
_entry.id   39ecb4b45aca9cbc51e1b515ac3bbfda
#
_cell.length_a   1.000
_cell.length_b   1.000
_cell.length_c   1.000
_cell.angle_alpha   90.00
_cell.angle_beta   90.00
_cell.angle_gamma   90.00
#
_symmetry.space_group_name_H-M   'P 1'
#
loop_
_entity.id
_entity.type
_entity.pdbx_description
1 polymer ?
#
loop_
_entity_poly.entity_id
_entity_poly.type
_entity_poly.pdbx_seq_one_letter_code
_entity_poly.pdbx_strand_id
1 'polypeptide(L)'
;MVVSQHVMGTRSPEDEPLECVTSEPGTRRAQMESDFLSFTEKHRKILNLMVRQNPALMSGSFSLLVRNPKVLDFDNKRNYFSQQLHKGRREHYTPLSLTVRRQHVFYDSFQYFNRKSGPEIKHGKLNVRFHNEDGVDAGGVTREWFQVLSREMFNPDYALFQPCAADCTTYQPNKMSSVNDMHLAFFKFIGRVIGKAIYDGRLLDAYFTRSFYKHILGRKVDYRDLEAVDPEYYNSIQWMLNNDITDVLDLTFAVEEDVFGETRTIELKPGGSSIPVTESNKHEYVRLVTEQSLTNSIRSQIDAFLAGFHEIIPPSLIKLFSERELELLISGLPDIDVDEWKNNTDLRGYKSSDPMIQWWWRAVRSFDQTEKAKLLQFITGTSKVPLEGFAHLQGVNGTQRFNIHRAYGEDRLPAAHTCFNQLDLPAYESYEKLRSQLLLAMKEGAEGFGLSLIHI
;
A
#
# COMPACT_ATOMS: atom_id res chain seq x y z
N MET A 1 -9.63 22.50 24.50
CA MET A 1 -10.31 23.57 25.25
C MET A 1 -10.38 24.89 24.50
N VAL A 2 -9.35 25.37 23.83
CA VAL A 2 -9.36 26.67 23.10
C VAL A 2 -10.26 26.64 21.85
N VAL A 3 -10.36 25.52 21.15
CA VAL A 3 -11.19 25.40 19.93
C VAL A 3 -12.69 25.35 20.23
N SER A 4 -13.09 24.93 21.44
CA SER A 4 -14.49 24.89 21.85
C SER A 4 -15.03 26.24 22.34
N GLN A 5 -14.17 27.15 22.76
CA GLN A 5 -14.60 28.45 23.30
C GLN A 5 -14.70 29.56 22.24
N HIS A 6 -14.10 29.38 21.03
CA HIS A 6 -14.16 30.40 19.97
C HIS A 6 -15.43 30.32 19.10
N VAL A 7 -16.27 29.32 19.30
CA VAL A 7 -17.56 29.16 18.61
C VAL A 7 -18.73 29.72 19.45
N MET A 8 -18.47 30.09 20.72
CA MET A 8 -19.49 30.72 21.56
C MET A 8 -19.11 32.16 21.89
N GLY A 9 -19.64 33.07 21.10
CA GLY A 9 -20.09 34.30 21.64
C GLY A 9 -19.31 35.52 21.36
N THR A 10 -19.82 36.43 20.80
CA THR A 10 -20.07 37.77 21.31
C THR A 10 -21.37 38.23 20.65
N ARG A 11 -22.45 38.21 21.42
CA ARG A 11 -23.67 38.94 21.11
C ARG A 11 -23.49 40.39 21.54
N SER A 12 -23.68 41.32 20.64
CA SER A 12 -24.18 42.66 20.98
C SER A 12 -25.63 42.77 20.45
N PRO A 13 -26.46 43.57 21.13
CA PRO A 13 -27.90 43.51 20.95
C PRO A 13 -28.34 44.53 19.92
N GLU A 14 -28.95 44.07 18.82
CA GLU A 14 -30.01 44.85 18.15
C GLU A 14 -30.91 43.88 17.38
N ASP A 15 -32.19 44.04 17.60
CA ASP A 15 -33.30 43.19 17.25
C ASP A 15 -33.57 43.12 15.74
N GLU A 16 -33.72 41.87 15.25
CA GLU A 16 -34.75 41.52 14.24
C GLU A 16 -35.06 40.03 14.32
N PRO A 17 -36.30 39.56 14.12
CA PRO A 17 -36.66 38.15 14.33
C PRO A 17 -36.19 37.32 13.14
N LEU A 18 -35.17 36.52 13.35
CA LEU A 18 -34.75 35.46 12.41
C LEU A 18 -35.78 34.34 12.41
N GLU A 19 -36.41 34.14 11.28
CA GLU A 19 -37.27 33.00 10.97
C GLU A 19 -36.51 31.69 11.34
N CYS A 20 -37.16 30.94 12.22
CA CYS A 20 -36.69 29.65 12.67
C CYS A 20 -36.82 28.63 11.53
N VAL A 21 -35.76 28.54 10.67
CA VAL A 21 -35.62 27.41 9.76
C VAL A 21 -35.27 26.19 10.61
N THR A 22 -36.27 25.37 10.88
CA THR A 22 -36.09 24.05 11.50
C THR A 22 -35.39 23.11 10.53
N SER A 23 -34.05 23.19 10.47
CA SER A 23 -33.25 22.18 9.81
C SER A 23 -33.26 20.90 10.65
N GLU A 24 -33.63 19.78 10.04
CA GLU A 24 -33.64 18.47 10.68
C GLU A 24 -32.29 18.18 11.41
N PRO A 25 -32.30 17.48 12.56
CA PRO A 25 -31.11 17.25 13.39
C PRO A 25 -29.92 16.59 12.61
N GLY A 26 -30.20 15.86 11.55
CA GLY A 26 -29.24 15.24 10.67
C GLY A 26 -28.41 16.24 9.84
N THR A 27 -29.07 17.27 9.33
CA THR A 27 -28.45 18.30 8.47
C THR A 27 -27.48 19.18 9.25
N ARG A 28 -27.82 19.54 10.49
CA ARG A 28 -26.98 20.37 11.35
C ARG A 28 -25.69 19.64 11.79
N ARG A 29 -25.80 18.33 12.03
CA ARG A 29 -24.65 17.49 12.38
C ARG A 29 -23.70 17.31 11.19
N ALA A 30 -24.25 17.08 9.99
CA ALA A 30 -23.46 16.96 8.76
C ALA A 30 -22.72 18.26 8.43
N GLN A 31 -23.36 19.42 8.63
CA GLN A 31 -22.75 20.73 8.46
C GLN A 31 -21.59 20.95 9.43
N MET A 32 -21.78 20.64 10.72
CA MET A 32 -20.72 20.74 11.73
C MET A 32 -19.52 19.82 11.42
N GLU A 33 -19.76 18.62 10.91
CA GLU A 33 -18.69 17.70 10.49
C GLU A 33 -17.94 18.25 9.26
N SER A 34 -18.65 18.84 8.29
CA SER A 34 -18.07 19.50 7.12
C SER A 34 -17.20 20.70 7.49
N ASP A 35 -17.71 21.58 8.36
CA ASP A 35 -17.00 22.77 8.84
C ASP A 35 -15.73 22.37 9.63
N PHE A 36 -15.87 21.33 10.47
CA PHE A 36 -14.72 20.77 11.21
C PHE A 36 -13.66 20.22 10.26
N LEU A 37 -14.06 19.49 9.20
CA LEU A 37 -13.10 18.95 8.22
C LEU A 37 -12.39 20.08 7.46
N SER A 38 -13.13 21.10 7.00
CA SER A 38 -12.53 22.27 6.33
C SER A 38 -11.55 23.00 7.24
N PHE A 39 -11.90 23.17 8.53
CA PHE A 39 -11.00 23.75 9.52
C PHE A 39 -9.74 22.88 9.70
N THR A 40 -9.89 21.56 9.81
CA THR A 40 -8.77 20.64 10.04
C THR A 40 -7.81 20.60 8.87
N GLU A 41 -8.29 20.71 7.63
CA GLU A 41 -7.44 20.81 6.43
C GLU A 41 -6.60 22.08 6.42
N LYS A 42 -7.20 23.23 6.74
CA LYS A 42 -6.47 24.51 6.82
C LYS A 42 -5.40 24.54 7.91
N HIS A 43 -5.63 23.85 9.01
CA HIS A 43 -4.77 23.87 10.20
C HIS A 43 -4.02 22.54 10.43
N ARG A 44 -3.88 21.72 9.39
CA ARG A 44 -3.32 20.37 9.45
C ARG A 44 -2.00 20.27 10.21
N LYS A 45 -1.04 21.18 9.95
CA LYS A 45 0.27 21.16 10.59
C LYS A 45 0.17 21.36 12.11
N ILE A 46 -0.62 22.33 12.54
CA ILE A 46 -0.80 22.66 13.98
C ILE A 46 -1.52 21.51 14.68
N LEU A 47 -2.57 20.98 14.08
CA LEU A 47 -3.33 19.85 14.64
C LEU A 47 -2.46 18.61 14.81
N ASN A 48 -1.65 18.26 13.82
CA ASN A 48 -0.72 17.13 13.93
C ASN A 48 0.34 17.35 15.02
N LEU A 49 0.83 18.58 15.19
CA LEU A 49 1.74 18.92 16.29
C LEU A 49 1.06 18.76 17.66
N MET A 50 -0.18 19.24 17.80
CA MET A 50 -0.96 19.11 19.05
C MET A 50 -1.24 17.63 19.39
N VAL A 51 -1.63 16.83 18.40
CA VAL A 51 -1.86 15.38 18.57
C VAL A 51 -0.56 14.66 18.94
N ARG A 52 0.57 15.06 18.34
CA ARG A 52 1.90 14.50 18.68
C ARG A 52 2.28 14.78 20.13
N GLN A 53 2.01 16.00 20.62
CA GLN A 53 2.28 16.39 22.02
C GLN A 53 1.30 15.74 23.01
N ASN A 54 0.05 15.54 22.61
CA ASN A 54 -0.99 14.96 23.44
C ASN A 54 -1.88 13.97 22.66
N PRO A 55 -1.45 12.70 22.50
CA PRO A 55 -2.21 11.69 21.78
C PRO A 55 -3.60 11.39 22.34
N ALA A 56 -3.85 11.69 23.63
CA ALA A 56 -5.16 11.50 24.25
C ALA A 56 -6.26 12.37 23.62
N LEU A 57 -5.90 13.44 22.91
CA LEU A 57 -6.87 14.26 22.16
C LEU A 57 -7.64 13.45 21.12
N MET A 58 -7.03 12.43 20.53
CA MET A 58 -7.69 11.57 19.54
C MET A 58 -8.78 10.67 20.15
N SER A 59 -8.69 10.35 21.42
CA SER A 59 -9.73 9.61 22.15
C SER A 59 -10.81 10.49 22.76
N GLY A 60 -10.61 11.81 22.75
CA GLY A 60 -11.49 12.81 23.36
C GLY A 60 -11.99 13.85 22.36
N SER A 61 -11.56 15.09 22.52
CA SER A 61 -12.02 16.27 21.76
C SER A 61 -11.86 16.17 20.23
N PHE A 62 -10.87 15.39 19.76
CA PHE A 62 -10.56 15.19 18.33
C PHE A 62 -10.94 13.80 17.84
N SER A 63 -11.91 13.13 18.46
CA SER A 63 -12.37 11.80 18.03
C SER A 63 -12.90 11.78 16.58
N LEU A 64 -13.34 12.91 16.04
CA LEU A 64 -13.71 13.05 14.62
C LEU A 64 -12.51 12.84 13.68
N LEU A 65 -11.28 13.13 14.09
CA LEU A 65 -10.07 12.86 13.30
C LEU A 65 -9.83 11.37 13.09
N VAL A 66 -10.26 10.53 14.03
CA VAL A 66 -10.17 9.06 13.89
C VAL A 66 -11.13 8.56 12.81
N ARG A 67 -12.30 9.22 12.65
CA ARG A 67 -13.26 8.91 11.58
C ARG A 67 -12.84 9.45 10.22
N ASN A 68 -12.05 10.53 10.21
CA ASN A 68 -11.54 11.19 9.01
C ASN A 68 -10.01 11.27 9.05
N PRO A 69 -9.31 10.13 8.96
CA PRO A 69 -7.88 10.04 9.24
C PRO A 69 -6.97 10.69 8.18
N LYS A 70 -7.52 11.19 7.07
CA LYS A 70 -6.75 11.83 5.98
C LYS A 70 -5.94 13.04 6.43
N VAL A 71 -6.42 13.75 7.46
CA VAL A 71 -5.77 14.94 8.02
C VAL A 71 -4.56 14.58 8.90
N LEU A 72 -4.55 13.38 9.47
CA LEU A 72 -3.50 12.92 10.38
C LEU A 72 -2.26 12.44 9.63
N ASP A 73 -1.10 12.79 10.16
CA ASP A 73 0.17 12.24 9.70
C ASP A 73 0.33 10.79 10.13
N PHE A 74 1.10 10.02 9.36
CA PHE A 74 1.32 8.59 9.60
C PHE A 74 1.80 8.28 11.02
N ASP A 75 2.76 9.06 11.56
CA ASP A 75 3.27 8.83 12.91
C ASP A 75 2.20 9.00 14.00
N ASN A 76 1.32 9.99 13.86
CA ASN A 76 0.20 10.20 14.78
C ASN A 76 -0.80 9.05 14.72
N LYS A 77 -1.11 8.56 13.50
CA LYS A 77 -1.95 7.37 13.31
C LYS A 77 -1.32 6.14 13.95
N ARG A 78 -0.03 5.90 13.69
CA ARG A 78 0.73 4.77 14.21
C ARG A 78 0.78 4.77 15.73
N ASN A 79 1.05 5.92 16.34
CA ASN A 79 1.09 6.06 17.80
C ASN A 79 -0.28 5.79 18.43
N TYR A 80 -1.34 6.37 17.90
CA TYR A 80 -2.71 6.11 18.37
C TYR A 80 -3.09 4.63 18.19
N PHE A 81 -2.83 4.08 17.02
CA PHE A 81 -3.08 2.68 16.71
C PHE A 81 -2.37 1.76 17.73
N SER A 82 -1.08 1.98 17.96
CA SER A 82 -0.30 1.20 18.91
C SER A 82 -0.86 1.29 20.33
N GLN A 83 -1.21 2.49 20.80
CA GLN A 83 -1.82 2.69 22.10
C GLN A 83 -3.16 1.95 22.26
N GLN A 84 -4.04 2.04 21.26
CA GLN A 84 -5.33 1.36 21.29
C GLN A 84 -5.17 -0.17 21.19
N LEU A 85 -4.24 -0.63 20.37
CA LEU A 85 -3.97 -2.06 20.15
C LEU A 85 -3.46 -2.76 21.42
N HIS A 86 -2.66 -2.04 22.22
CA HIS A 86 -2.09 -2.56 23.48
C HIS A 86 -2.91 -2.19 24.72
N LYS A 87 -4.01 -1.45 24.56
CA LYS A 87 -4.88 -1.09 25.69
C LYS A 87 -5.48 -2.33 26.32
N GLY A 88 -5.32 -2.48 27.63
CA GLY A 88 -5.80 -3.63 28.38
C GLY A 88 -4.93 -4.90 28.23
N ARG A 89 -3.69 -4.75 27.77
CA ARG A 89 -2.72 -5.85 27.76
C ARG A 89 -2.57 -6.39 29.19
N ARG A 90 -2.85 -7.68 29.36
CA ARG A 90 -2.59 -8.38 30.64
C ARG A 90 -1.11 -8.74 30.70
N GLU A 91 -0.51 -8.58 31.88
CA GLU A 91 0.94 -8.82 32.06
C GLU A 91 1.35 -10.29 31.99
N HIS A 92 0.39 -11.22 32.11
CA HIS A 92 0.67 -12.65 32.24
C HIS A 92 0.10 -13.46 31.09
N TYR A 93 0.85 -13.52 29.98
CA TYR A 93 0.64 -14.49 28.92
C TYR A 93 1.81 -15.46 28.85
N THR A 94 1.48 -16.72 28.56
CA THR A 94 2.49 -17.78 28.35
C THR A 94 3.38 -17.41 27.16
N PRO A 95 4.71 -17.46 27.30
CA PRO A 95 5.61 -17.26 26.17
C PRO A 95 5.33 -18.25 25.05
N LEU A 96 5.44 -17.78 23.81
CA LEU A 96 5.33 -18.62 22.61
C LEU A 96 6.74 -19.12 22.26
N SER A 97 7.11 -20.27 22.80
CA SER A 97 8.40 -20.89 22.51
C SER A 97 8.29 -21.75 21.24
N LEU A 98 8.92 -21.26 20.17
CA LEU A 98 8.88 -21.84 18.83
C LEU A 98 10.27 -22.33 18.44
N THR A 99 10.41 -23.63 18.17
CA THR A 99 11.62 -24.20 17.58
C THR A 99 11.33 -24.63 16.15
N VAL A 100 12.12 -24.12 15.20
CA VAL A 100 11.91 -24.35 13.76
C VAL A 100 13.21 -24.80 13.09
N ARG A 101 13.08 -25.63 12.07
CA ARG A 101 14.18 -25.97 11.17
C ARG A 101 14.27 -24.88 10.10
N ARG A 102 15.46 -24.38 9.84
CA ARG A 102 15.69 -23.29 8.86
C ARG A 102 15.12 -23.62 7.47
N GLN A 103 15.30 -24.86 7.01
CA GLN A 103 14.81 -25.34 5.73
C GLN A 103 13.29 -25.59 5.69
N HIS A 104 12.62 -25.61 6.83
CA HIS A 104 11.18 -25.88 6.95
C HIS A 104 10.48 -24.81 7.79
N VAL A 105 11.03 -23.61 7.83
CA VAL A 105 10.56 -22.51 8.70
C VAL A 105 9.07 -22.23 8.52
N PHE A 106 8.58 -22.25 7.29
CA PHE A 106 7.17 -21.99 7.01
C PHE A 106 6.25 -23.06 7.61
N TYR A 107 6.53 -24.32 7.31
CA TYR A 107 5.68 -25.42 7.75
C TYR A 107 5.75 -25.67 9.26
N ASP A 108 6.94 -25.60 9.87
CA ASP A 108 7.13 -25.76 11.32
C ASP A 108 6.41 -24.64 12.07
N SER A 109 6.50 -23.39 11.56
CA SER A 109 5.79 -22.23 12.11
C SER A 109 4.27 -22.37 11.96
N PHE A 110 3.81 -22.79 10.79
CA PHE A 110 2.39 -23.06 10.55
C PHE A 110 1.84 -24.08 11.55
N GLN A 111 2.49 -25.21 11.73
CA GLN A 111 2.04 -26.24 12.68
C GLN A 111 1.94 -25.72 14.10
N TYR A 112 2.90 -24.90 14.51
CA TYR A 112 2.88 -24.29 15.83
C TYR A 112 1.73 -23.30 16.02
N PHE A 113 1.58 -22.36 15.09
CA PHE A 113 0.53 -21.34 15.14
C PHE A 113 -0.87 -21.92 15.01
N ASN A 114 -1.03 -23.00 14.23
CA ASN A 114 -2.33 -23.64 14.05
C ASN A 114 -2.88 -24.30 15.34
N ARG A 115 -1.99 -24.66 16.28
CA ARG A 115 -2.37 -25.22 17.59
C ARG A 115 -2.66 -24.15 18.64
N LYS A 116 -2.51 -22.86 18.31
CA LYS A 116 -2.67 -21.75 19.24
C LYS A 116 -3.93 -20.94 18.91
N SER A 117 -4.59 -20.44 19.93
CA SER A 117 -5.69 -19.51 19.79
C SER A 117 -5.20 -18.11 19.42
N GLY A 118 -6.09 -17.29 18.81
CA GLY A 118 -5.79 -15.90 18.47
C GLY A 118 -5.26 -15.08 19.65
N PRO A 119 -5.91 -15.10 20.84
CA PRO A 119 -5.42 -14.41 22.04
C PRO A 119 -4.04 -14.89 22.52
N GLU A 120 -3.74 -16.19 22.47
CA GLU A 120 -2.41 -16.69 22.79
C GLU A 120 -1.35 -16.11 21.86
N ILE A 121 -1.61 -16.14 20.56
CA ILE A 121 -0.70 -15.58 19.54
C ILE A 121 -0.54 -14.06 19.75
N LYS A 122 -1.65 -13.35 19.91
CA LYS A 122 -1.64 -11.90 20.07
C LYS A 122 -0.77 -11.45 21.23
N HIS A 123 -0.99 -12.00 22.40
CA HIS A 123 -0.41 -11.50 23.64
C HIS A 123 0.86 -12.24 24.09
N GLY A 124 1.07 -13.48 23.61
CA GLY A 124 2.26 -14.26 23.93
C GLY A 124 3.53 -13.64 23.35
N LYS A 125 4.59 -13.56 24.18
CA LYS A 125 5.90 -13.11 23.72
C LYS A 125 6.57 -14.23 22.92
N LEU A 126 6.93 -13.96 21.66
CA LEU A 126 7.67 -14.90 20.83
C LEU A 126 9.10 -15.09 21.36
N ASN A 127 9.50 -16.35 21.44
CA ASN A 127 10.86 -16.79 21.73
C ASN A 127 11.19 -17.89 20.70
N VAL A 128 11.96 -17.51 19.67
CA VAL A 128 12.26 -18.38 18.54
C VAL A 128 13.65 -18.99 18.68
N ARG A 129 13.77 -20.25 18.30
CA ARG A 129 15.04 -20.96 18.16
C ARG A 129 15.08 -21.70 16.83
N PHE A 130 16.21 -21.58 16.13
CA PHE A 130 16.49 -22.45 14.99
C PHE A 130 17.10 -23.77 15.52
N HIS A 131 16.63 -24.88 14.97
CA HIS A 131 17.10 -26.20 15.38
C HIS A 131 18.59 -26.36 15.03
N ASN A 132 19.39 -26.89 15.97
CA ASN A 132 20.84 -27.05 15.87
C ASN A 132 21.64 -25.74 15.73
N GLU A 133 21.08 -24.61 16.12
CA GLU A 133 21.81 -23.34 16.19
C GLU A 133 21.92 -22.89 17.65
N ASP A 134 23.15 -22.53 18.07
CA ASP A 134 23.38 -21.97 19.40
C ASP A 134 23.03 -20.49 19.38
N GLY A 135 22.01 -20.12 20.16
CA GLY A 135 21.62 -18.71 20.29
C GLY A 135 20.54 -18.52 21.35
N VAL A 136 20.78 -17.56 22.24
CA VAL A 136 19.74 -17.05 23.13
C VAL A 136 19.01 -15.95 22.42
N ASP A 137 17.68 -16.07 22.26
CA ASP A 137 16.87 -15.05 21.60
C ASP A 137 16.76 -13.78 22.45
N ALA A 138 17.72 -12.88 22.28
CA ALA A 138 17.66 -11.51 22.80
C ALA A 138 16.83 -10.57 21.90
N GLY A 139 16.02 -11.13 20.98
CA GLY A 139 15.20 -10.42 20.00
C GLY A 139 15.78 -10.40 18.56
N GLY A 140 17.02 -10.83 18.37
CA GLY A 140 17.67 -10.96 17.07
C GLY A 140 17.15 -12.15 16.28
N VAL A 141 17.09 -13.31 16.92
CA VAL A 141 16.59 -14.57 16.30
C VAL A 141 15.12 -14.44 15.90
N THR A 142 14.28 -13.85 16.75
CA THR A 142 12.87 -13.58 16.40
C THR A 142 12.76 -12.61 15.22
N ARG A 143 13.63 -11.59 15.10
CA ARG A 143 13.66 -10.69 13.95
C ARG A 143 14.03 -11.42 12.69
N GLU A 144 15.08 -12.23 12.73
CA GLU A 144 15.53 -13.06 11.61
C GLU A 144 14.42 -14.04 11.17
N TRP A 145 13.75 -14.67 12.13
CA TRP A 145 12.63 -15.57 11.85
C TRP A 145 11.52 -14.87 11.06
N PHE A 146 11.11 -13.65 11.44
CA PHE A 146 10.13 -12.89 10.67
C PHE A 146 10.60 -12.61 9.25
N GLN A 147 11.88 -12.29 9.06
CA GLN A 147 12.45 -12.03 7.72
C GLN A 147 12.48 -13.29 6.85
N VAL A 148 12.98 -14.40 7.39
CA VAL A 148 13.03 -15.67 6.66
C VAL A 148 11.63 -16.18 6.35
N LEU A 149 10.72 -16.14 7.32
CA LEU A 149 9.35 -16.59 7.16
C LEU A 149 8.59 -15.75 6.11
N SER A 150 8.78 -14.44 6.10
CA SER A 150 8.08 -13.57 5.15
C SER A 150 8.48 -13.86 3.69
N ARG A 151 9.72 -14.26 3.45
CA ARG A 151 10.18 -14.68 2.12
C ARG A 151 9.58 -16.03 1.72
N GLU A 152 9.54 -16.97 2.65
CA GLU A 152 8.94 -18.30 2.42
C GLU A 152 7.42 -18.25 2.15
N MET A 153 6.71 -17.20 2.57
CA MET A 153 5.30 -16.99 2.21
C MET A 153 5.11 -16.88 0.68
N PHE A 154 6.11 -16.38 -0.03
CA PHE A 154 6.09 -16.16 -1.48
C PHE A 154 6.81 -17.25 -2.27
N ASN A 155 7.26 -18.30 -1.60
CA ASN A 155 7.87 -19.45 -2.26
C ASN A 155 6.84 -20.08 -3.22
N PRO A 156 7.17 -20.19 -4.54
CA PRO A 156 6.25 -20.71 -5.55
C PRO A 156 5.82 -22.16 -5.31
N ASP A 157 6.62 -22.95 -4.56
CA ASP A 157 6.28 -24.33 -4.23
C ASP A 157 4.98 -24.46 -3.39
N TYR A 158 4.61 -23.41 -2.67
CA TYR A 158 3.34 -23.37 -1.94
C TYR A 158 2.16 -22.91 -2.79
N ALA A 159 2.39 -22.32 -3.96
CA ALA A 159 1.39 -21.79 -4.89
C ALA A 159 0.41 -20.77 -4.28
N LEU A 160 0.78 -20.08 -3.17
CA LEU A 160 -0.13 -19.21 -2.43
C LEU A 160 -0.26 -17.83 -3.06
N PHE A 161 0.85 -17.26 -3.47
CA PHE A 161 0.92 -15.92 -4.06
C PHE A 161 1.57 -15.98 -5.43
N GLN A 162 1.22 -15.03 -6.26
CA GLN A 162 1.89 -14.78 -7.53
C GLN A 162 2.44 -13.37 -7.58
N PRO A 163 3.61 -13.18 -8.20
CA PRO A 163 4.16 -11.83 -8.38
C PRO A 163 3.29 -11.04 -9.33
N CYS A 164 3.30 -9.73 -9.15
CA CYS A 164 2.60 -8.78 -9.98
C CYS A 164 3.27 -8.67 -11.36
N ALA A 165 2.50 -8.55 -12.42
CA ALA A 165 3.05 -8.41 -13.78
C ALA A 165 3.85 -7.10 -13.95
N ALA A 166 3.48 -6.04 -13.22
CA ALA A 166 4.09 -4.73 -13.36
C ALA A 166 5.49 -4.62 -12.75
N ASP A 167 5.79 -5.28 -11.61
CA ASP A 167 7.04 -5.03 -10.88
C ASP A 167 7.73 -6.28 -10.33
N CYS A 168 7.11 -7.44 -10.36
CA CYS A 168 7.61 -8.71 -9.80
C CYS A 168 8.07 -8.65 -8.33
N THR A 169 7.88 -7.50 -7.65
CA THR A 169 8.25 -7.28 -6.24
C THR A 169 7.05 -7.24 -5.32
N THR A 170 5.86 -6.98 -5.86
CA THR A 170 4.58 -7.04 -5.16
C THR A 170 3.85 -8.32 -5.49
N TYR A 171 3.10 -8.81 -4.54
CA TYR A 171 2.44 -10.10 -4.61
C TYR A 171 0.93 -9.95 -4.40
N GLN A 172 0.19 -10.81 -5.05
CA GLN A 172 -1.25 -10.99 -4.84
C GLN A 172 -1.57 -12.45 -4.60
N PRO A 173 -2.69 -12.77 -3.92
CA PRO A 173 -3.13 -14.15 -3.80
C PRO A 173 -3.26 -14.80 -5.17
N ASN A 174 -2.75 -16.01 -5.30
CA ASN A 174 -2.87 -16.78 -6.53
C ASN A 174 -4.27 -17.39 -6.61
N LYS A 175 -5.03 -17.05 -7.65
CA LYS A 175 -6.37 -17.63 -7.88
C LYS A 175 -6.34 -19.16 -8.01
N MET A 176 -5.20 -19.70 -8.47
CA MET A 176 -4.99 -21.14 -8.63
C MET A 176 -4.38 -21.81 -7.39
N SER A 177 -4.33 -21.12 -6.25
CA SER A 177 -3.73 -21.66 -5.01
C SER A 177 -4.39 -22.96 -4.51
N SER A 178 -5.60 -23.27 -4.99
CA SER A 178 -6.32 -24.52 -4.67
C SER A 178 -5.63 -25.81 -5.13
N VAL A 179 -4.56 -25.72 -5.96
CA VAL A 179 -3.66 -26.86 -6.22
C VAL A 179 -2.99 -27.37 -4.94
N ASN A 180 -2.91 -26.52 -3.93
CA ASN A 180 -2.44 -26.86 -2.61
C ASN A 180 -3.65 -27.04 -1.68
N ASP A 181 -3.93 -28.27 -1.28
CA ASP A 181 -5.10 -28.63 -0.44
C ASP A 181 -5.15 -27.83 0.88
N MET A 182 -4.01 -27.37 1.38
CA MET A 182 -3.90 -26.62 2.63
C MET A 182 -3.93 -25.09 2.43
N HIS A 183 -4.13 -24.60 1.21
CA HIS A 183 -3.96 -23.19 0.88
C HIS A 183 -4.73 -22.24 1.79
N LEU A 184 -5.99 -22.50 2.11
CA LEU A 184 -6.79 -21.62 2.98
C LEU A 184 -6.28 -21.61 4.42
N ALA A 185 -5.82 -22.76 4.93
CA ALA A 185 -5.19 -22.83 6.24
C ALA A 185 -3.86 -22.03 6.28
N PHE A 186 -3.10 -22.08 5.20
CA PHE A 186 -1.88 -21.28 5.04
C PHE A 186 -2.20 -19.77 4.94
N PHE A 187 -3.23 -19.37 4.18
CA PHE A 187 -3.66 -17.96 4.15
C PHE A 187 -4.08 -17.47 5.53
N LYS A 188 -4.82 -18.24 6.29
CA LYS A 188 -5.16 -17.90 7.69
C LYS A 188 -3.91 -17.75 8.56
N PHE A 189 -2.97 -18.67 8.43
CA PHE A 189 -1.69 -18.59 9.13
C PHE A 189 -0.91 -17.33 8.78
N ILE A 190 -0.80 -17.00 7.49
CA ILE A 190 -0.11 -15.79 7.03
C ILE A 190 -0.77 -14.54 7.60
N GLY A 191 -2.11 -14.49 7.62
CA GLY A 191 -2.85 -13.40 8.28
C GLY A 191 -2.47 -13.24 9.75
N ARG A 192 -2.37 -14.34 10.51
CA ARG A 192 -1.90 -14.35 11.90
C ARG A 192 -0.47 -13.84 12.05
N VAL A 193 0.44 -14.25 11.16
CA VAL A 193 1.86 -13.84 11.19
C VAL A 193 1.99 -12.33 10.93
N ILE A 194 1.33 -11.82 9.90
CA ILE A 194 1.35 -10.39 9.57
C ILE A 194 0.71 -9.57 10.70
N GLY A 195 -0.43 -10.04 11.23
CA GLY A 195 -1.05 -9.41 12.40
C GLY A 195 -0.13 -9.41 13.61
N LYS A 196 0.59 -10.50 13.87
CA LYS A 196 1.55 -10.61 14.97
C LYS A 196 2.75 -9.71 14.78
N ALA A 197 3.28 -9.61 13.56
CA ALA A 197 4.36 -8.70 13.24
C ALA A 197 3.98 -7.24 13.54
N ILE A 198 2.80 -6.81 13.08
CA ILE A 198 2.27 -5.47 13.38
C ILE A 198 2.09 -5.27 14.89
N TYR A 199 1.53 -6.25 15.60
CA TYR A 199 1.32 -6.17 17.04
C TYR A 199 2.63 -6.04 17.82
N ASP A 200 3.67 -6.77 17.42
CA ASP A 200 5.00 -6.75 18.07
C ASP A 200 5.90 -5.62 17.53
N GLY A 201 5.43 -4.79 16.59
CA GLY A 201 6.21 -3.71 15.98
C GLY A 201 7.39 -4.24 15.14
N ARG A 202 7.21 -5.39 14.50
CA ARG A 202 8.21 -6.02 13.62
C ARG A 202 7.87 -5.78 12.17
N LEU A 203 8.89 -5.52 11.36
CA LEU A 203 8.75 -5.33 9.93
C LEU A 203 8.98 -6.65 9.20
N LEU A 204 8.24 -6.83 8.11
CA LEU A 204 8.30 -7.99 7.24
C LEU A 204 8.81 -7.60 5.85
N ASP A 205 9.48 -8.53 5.21
CA ASP A 205 9.84 -8.42 3.80
C ASP A 205 8.70 -8.98 2.92
N ALA A 206 7.53 -8.32 2.99
CA ALA A 206 6.29 -8.76 2.38
C ALA A 206 5.54 -7.58 1.78
N TYR A 207 5.44 -7.55 0.46
CA TYR A 207 4.81 -6.48 -0.29
C TYR A 207 3.62 -7.01 -1.09
N PHE A 208 2.49 -6.33 -1.00
CA PHE A 208 1.26 -6.75 -1.64
C PHE A 208 0.77 -5.70 -2.64
N THR A 209 -0.11 -6.12 -3.53
CA THR A 209 -0.80 -5.21 -4.45
C THR A 209 -1.69 -4.23 -3.68
N ARG A 210 -1.94 -3.07 -4.29
CA ARG A 210 -2.84 -2.06 -3.73
C ARG A 210 -4.25 -2.64 -3.51
N SER A 211 -4.74 -3.47 -4.42
CA SER A 211 -6.03 -4.16 -4.27
C SER A 211 -6.06 -5.05 -3.02
N PHE A 212 -4.99 -5.80 -2.73
CA PHE A 212 -4.94 -6.63 -1.55
C PHE A 212 -4.87 -5.80 -0.25
N TYR A 213 -4.11 -4.70 -0.22
CA TYR A 213 -4.17 -3.77 0.91
C TYR A 213 -5.56 -3.17 1.11
N LYS A 214 -6.29 -2.84 0.03
CA LYS A 214 -7.69 -2.39 0.11
C LYS A 214 -8.58 -3.43 0.79
N HIS A 215 -8.41 -4.71 0.48
CA HIS A 215 -9.15 -5.79 1.16
C HIS A 215 -8.83 -5.86 2.65
N ILE A 216 -7.56 -5.75 3.05
CA ILE A 216 -7.18 -5.73 4.48
C ILE A 216 -7.82 -4.53 5.20
N LEU A 217 -7.91 -3.38 4.54
CA LEU A 217 -8.54 -2.16 5.07
C LEU A 217 -10.07 -2.17 5.00
N GLY A 218 -10.69 -3.18 4.36
CA GLY A 218 -12.13 -3.24 4.13
C GLY A 218 -12.62 -2.17 3.15
N ARG A 219 -11.81 -1.79 2.17
CA ARG A 219 -12.13 -0.82 1.12
C ARG A 219 -12.51 -1.52 -0.18
N LYS A 220 -13.30 -0.84 -1.01
CA LYS A 220 -13.63 -1.33 -2.34
C LYS A 220 -12.47 -1.12 -3.30
N VAL A 221 -12.27 -2.10 -4.18
CA VAL A 221 -11.36 -2.00 -5.32
C VAL A 221 -12.00 -1.20 -6.44
N ASP A 222 -11.19 -0.59 -7.29
CA ASP A 222 -11.62 0.07 -8.52
C ASP A 222 -10.72 -0.33 -9.69
N TYR A 223 -11.11 0.03 -10.93
CA TYR A 223 -10.40 -0.41 -12.13
C TYR A 223 -8.92 0.03 -12.20
N ARG A 224 -8.54 1.09 -11.47
CA ARG A 224 -7.14 1.55 -11.40
C ARG A 224 -6.25 0.57 -10.65
N ASP A 225 -6.83 -0.27 -9.81
CA ASP A 225 -6.08 -1.32 -9.11
C ASP A 225 -5.68 -2.47 -10.04
N LEU A 226 -6.28 -2.55 -11.27
CA LEU A 226 -5.88 -3.50 -12.31
C LEU A 226 -4.49 -3.17 -12.88
N GLU A 227 -4.07 -1.92 -12.89
CA GLU A 227 -2.80 -1.49 -13.48
C GLU A 227 -1.60 -2.30 -12.97
N ALA A 228 -1.57 -2.60 -11.69
CA ALA A 228 -0.51 -3.40 -11.09
C ALA A 228 -0.62 -4.89 -11.42
N VAL A 229 -1.82 -5.41 -11.58
CA VAL A 229 -2.11 -6.85 -11.73
C VAL A 229 -2.06 -7.28 -13.18
N ASP A 230 -2.71 -6.52 -14.04
CA ASP A 230 -2.82 -6.74 -15.49
C ASP A 230 -2.84 -5.39 -16.22
N PRO A 231 -1.65 -4.85 -16.57
CA PRO A 231 -1.53 -3.57 -17.24
C PRO A 231 -2.20 -3.52 -18.61
N GLU A 232 -2.22 -4.63 -19.35
CA GLU A 232 -2.84 -4.69 -20.68
C GLU A 232 -4.37 -4.61 -20.55
N TYR A 233 -4.91 -5.33 -19.60
CA TYR A 233 -6.35 -5.29 -19.33
C TYR A 233 -6.77 -3.92 -18.77
N TYR A 234 -5.95 -3.32 -17.89
CA TYR A 234 -6.16 -1.94 -17.41
C TYR A 234 -6.25 -0.95 -18.57
N ASN A 235 -5.32 -1.00 -19.54
CA ASN A 235 -5.32 -0.13 -20.70
C ASN A 235 -6.57 -0.33 -21.54
N SER A 236 -7.02 -1.56 -21.72
CA SER A 236 -8.25 -1.88 -22.45
C SER A 236 -9.50 -1.30 -21.76
N ILE A 237 -9.59 -1.43 -20.42
CA ILE A 237 -10.66 -0.82 -19.62
C ILE A 237 -10.63 0.71 -19.71
N GLN A 238 -9.44 1.30 -19.61
CA GLN A 238 -9.27 2.75 -19.71
C GLN A 238 -9.67 3.27 -21.08
N TRP A 239 -9.30 2.55 -22.15
CA TRP A 239 -9.72 2.88 -23.50
C TRP A 239 -11.25 2.83 -23.63
N MET A 240 -11.91 1.75 -23.14
CA MET A 240 -13.36 1.60 -23.13
C MET A 240 -14.07 2.77 -22.42
N LEU A 241 -13.54 3.22 -21.28
CA LEU A 241 -14.14 4.33 -20.53
C LEU A 241 -14.01 5.67 -21.26
N ASN A 242 -12.94 5.88 -22.02
CA ASN A 242 -12.62 7.15 -22.67
C ASN A 242 -13.16 7.26 -24.10
N ASN A 243 -13.65 6.18 -24.71
CA ASN A 243 -14.12 6.15 -26.10
C ASN A 243 -15.57 5.67 -26.17
N ASP A 244 -16.25 6.03 -27.26
CA ASP A 244 -17.54 5.45 -27.62
C ASP A 244 -17.32 4.02 -28.11
N ILE A 245 -18.01 3.06 -27.48
CA ILE A 245 -17.89 1.64 -27.80
C ILE A 245 -18.98 1.12 -28.72
N THR A 246 -19.89 1.98 -29.18
CA THR A 246 -21.01 1.62 -30.04
C THR A 246 -20.47 1.01 -31.38
N ASP A 247 -20.93 -0.18 -31.69
CA ASP A 247 -20.52 -0.96 -32.89
C ASP A 247 -19.00 -1.25 -33.00
N VAL A 248 -18.23 -1.01 -31.92
CA VAL A 248 -16.78 -1.27 -31.86
C VAL A 248 -16.45 -2.53 -31.07
N LEU A 249 -17.15 -2.75 -29.97
CA LEU A 249 -16.93 -3.90 -29.08
C LEU A 249 -18.18 -4.77 -29.02
N ASP A 250 -17.98 -6.09 -29.20
CA ASP A 250 -19.00 -7.11 -29.00
C ASP A 250 -18.71 -7.87 -27.71
N LEU A 251 -19.16 -7.32 -26.60
CA LEU A 251 -18.95 -7.84 -25.25
C LEU A 251 -20.27 -8.09 -24.56
N THR A 252 -20.30 -9.10 -23.68
CA THR A 252 -21.41 -9.40 -22.79
C THR A 252 -20.99 -9.27 -21.33
N PHE A 253 -21.95 -9.29 -20.39
CA PHE A 253 -21.65 -9.31 -18.95
C PHE A 253 -21.18 -10.70 -18.48
N ALA A 254 -20.26 -11.29 -19.24
CA ALA A 254 -19.58 -12.53 -18.93
C ALA A 254 -18.08 -12.41 -19.28
N VAL A 255 -17.25 -13.16 -18.58
CA VAL A 255 -15.82 -13.27 -18.84
C VAL A 255 -15.43 -14.74 -18.94
N GLU A 256 -14.41 -15.01 -19.72
CA GLU A 256 -13.82 -16.35 -19.82
C GLU A 256 -12.60 -16.41 -18.90
N GLU A 257 -12.55 -17.43 -18.05
CA GLU A 257 -11.39 -17.74 -17.22
C GLU A 257 -10.83 -19.12 -17.58
N ASP A 258 -9.53 -19.20 -17.77
CA ASP A 258 -8.83 -20.47 -17.86
C ASP A 258 -8.57 -21.00 -16.45
N VAL A 259 -9.13 -22.20 -16.17
CA VAL A 259 -8.95 -22.89 -14.91
C VAL A 259 -8.35 -24.27 -15.22
N PHE A 260 -7.05 -24.41 -15.09
CA PHE A 260 -6.30 -25.67 -15.38
C PHE A 260 -6.47 -26.19 -16.83
N GLY A 261 -6.51 -25.27 -17.80
CA GLY A 261 -6.67 -25.59 -19.21
C GLY A 261 -8.14 -25.84 -19.64
N GLU A 262 -9.08 -25.63 -18.72
CA GLU A 262 -10.51 -25.60 -19.05
C GLU A 262 -10.99 -24.12 -19.05
N THR A 263 -11.49 -23.67 -20.19
CA THR A 263 -12.12 -22.34 -20.29
C THR A 263 -13.52 -22.42 -19.65
N ARG A 264 -13.74 -21.56 -18.64
CA ARG A 264 -15.03 -21.42 -17.97
C ARG A 264 -15.59 -20.03 -18.19
N THR A 265 -16.86 -19.94 -18.58
CA THR A 265 -17.58 -18.68 -18.68
C THR A 265 -18.16 -18.33 -17.32
N ILE A 266 -17.81 -17.15 -16.81
CA ILE A 266 -18.29 -16.61 -15.54
C ILE A 266 -19.21 -15.42 -15.83
N GLU A 267 -20.47 -15.54 -15.46
CA GLU A 267 -21.41 -14.43 -15.55
C GLU A 267 -21.14 -13.38 -14.45
N LEU A 268 -20.97 -12.12 -14.85
CA LEU A 268 -20.74 -11.01 -13.93
C LEU A 268 -22.01 -10.57 -13.19
N LYS A 269 -23.17 -10.91 -13.77
CA LYS A 269 -24.50 -10.77 -13.18
C LYS A 269 -25.42 -11.84 -13.76
N PRO A 270 -26.55 -12.16 -13.08
CA PRO A 270 -27.47 -13.20 -13.56
C PRO A 270 -27.91 -12.97 -15.01
N GLY A 271 -27.75 -13.97 -15.88
CA GLY A 271 -28.06 -13.89 -17.31
C GLY A 271 -27.07 -13.03 -18.10
N GLY A 272 -25.92 -12.71 -17.54
CA GLY A 272 -24.92 -11.81 -18.10
C GLY A 272 -24.41 -12.21 -19.47
N SER A 273 -24.31 -13.51 -19.76
CA SER A 273 -23.88 -14.04 -21.07
C SER A 273 -24.79 -13.60 -22.24
N SER A 274 -26.03 -13.22 -21.95
CA SER A 274 -27.01 -12.76 -22.95
C SER A 274 -27.23 -11.24 -22.92
N ILE A 275 -26.54 -10.52 -22.04
CA ILE A 275 -26.69 -9.06 -21.91
C ILE A 275 -25.51 -8.38 -22.56
N PRO A 276 -25.72 -7.63 -23.69
CA PRO A 276 -24.64 -6.92 -24.34
C PRO A 276 -24.15 -5.72 -23.51
N VAL A 277 -22.85 -5.46 -23.59
CA VAL A 277 -22.25 -4.25 -23.06
C VAL A 277 -22.45 -3.13 -24.08
N THR A 278 -23.00 -2.02 -23.63
CA THR A 278 -23.34 -0.86 -24.45
C THR A 278 -22.74 0.42 -23.84
N GLU A 279 -22.75 1.52 -24.58
CA GLU A 279 -22.31 2.82 -24.09
C GLU A 279 -23.03 3.23 -22.77
N SER A 280 -24.31 2.89 -22.65
CA SER A 280 -25.12 3.22 -21.47
C SER A 280 -24.80 2.40 -20.22
N ASN A 281 -24.25 1.20 -20.35
CA ASN A 281 -23.99 0.29 -19.23
C ASN A 281 -22.50 -0.09 -19.03
N LYS A 282 -21.58 0.46 -19.84
CA LYS A 282 -20.15 0.14 -19.79
C LYS A 282 -19.54 0.39 -18.40
N HIS A 283 -19.99 1.41 -17.67
CA HIS A 283 -19.50 1.69 -16.32
C HIS A 283 -19.89 0.58 -15.31
N GLU A 284 -21.10 0.00 -15.47
CA GLU A 284 -21.50 -1.16 -14.67
C GLU A 284 -20.64 -2.38 -15.00
N TYR A 285 -20.40 -2.62 -16.29
CA TYR A 285 -19.53 -3.70 -16.76
C TYR A 285 -18.12 -3.56 -16.17
N VAL A 286 -17.49 -2.39 -16.29
CA VAL A 286 -16.16 -2.12 -15.76
C VAL A 286 -16.10 -2.38 -14.24
N ARG A 287 -17.10 -1.96 -13.50
CA ARG A 287 -17.18 -2.22 -12.05
C ARG A 287 -17.24 -3.70 -11.74
N LEU A 288 -18.13 -4.45 -12.44
CA LEU A 288 -18.34 -5.87 -12.18
C LEU A 288 -17.13 -6.73 -12.60
N VAL A 289 -16.53 -6.43 -13.75
CA VAL A 289 -15.36 -7.17 -14.20
C VAL A 289 -14.14 -6.90 -13.33
N THR A 290 -13.98 -5.68 -12.84
CA THR A 290 -12.96 -5.34 -11.85
C THR A 290 -13.16 -6.12 -10.55
N GLU A 291 -14.41 -6.17 -10.06
CA GLU A 291 -14.75 -6.91 -8.85
C GLU A 291 -14.52 -8.42 -9.02
N GLN A 292 -14.84 -8.97 -10.21
CA GLN A 292 -14.55 -10.37 -10.53
C GLN A 292 -13.04 -10.62 -10.51
N SER A 293 -12.26 -9.82 -11.22
CA SER A 293 -10.80 -10.00 -11.35
C SER A 293 -10.04 -9.84 -10.04
N LEU A 294 -10.34 -8.79 -9.26
CA LEU A 294 -9.55 -8.40 -8.09
C LEU A 294 -10.10 -8.91 -6.75
N THR A 295 -11.34 -9.42 -6.74
CA THR A 295 -12.00 -9.82 -5.50
C THR A 295 -12.60 -11.20 -5.56
N ASN A 296 -13.55 -11.45 -6.50
CA ASN A 296 -14.32 -12.69 -6.48
C ASN A 296 -13.46 -13.91 -6.82
N SER A 297 -12.51 -13.78 -7.76
CA SER A 297 -11.58 -14.85 -8.15
C SER A 297 -10.66 -15.34 -7.03
N ILE A 298 -10.46 -14.50 -5.99
CA ILE A 298 -9.61 -14.79 -4.83
C ILE A 298 -10.32 -14.60 -3.49
N ARG A 299 -11.66 -14.65 -3.49
CA ARG A 299 -12.49 -14.39 -2.31
C ARG A 299 -12.15 -15.31 -1.14
N SER A 300 -12.04 -16.61 -1.38
CA SER A 300 -11.74 -17.57 -0.32
C SER A 300 -10.38 -17.34 0.33
N GLN A 301 -9.38 -16.95 -0.46
CA GLN A 301 -8.03 -16.62 0.01
C GLN A 301 -8.05 -15.36 0.88
N ILE A 302 -8.76 -14.31 0.41
CA ILE A 302 -8.95 -13.06 1.17
C ILE A 302 -9.63 -13.35 2.50
N ASP A 303 -10.75 -14.07 2.49
CA ASP A 303 -11.54 -14.37 3.68
C ASP A 303 -10.73 -15.19 4.70
N ALA A 304 -9.98 -16.18 4.24
CA ALA A 304 -9.09 -16.97 5.09
C ALA A 304 -7.97 -16.13 5.71
N PHE A 305 -7.33 -15.28 4.91
CA PHE A 305 -6.30 -14.36 5.39
C PHE A 305 -6.86 -13.40 6.46
N LEU A 306 -7.99 -12.76 6.18
CA LEU A 306 -8.64 -11.81 7.08
C LEU A 306 -9.11 -12.49 8.37
N ALA A 307 -9.59 -13.74 8.30
CA ALA A 307 -9.94 -14.51 9.49
C ALA A 307 -8.75 -14.65 10.45
N GLY A 308 -7.54 -14.91 9.92
CA GLY A 308 -6.34 -14.97 10.74
C GLY A 308 -5.86 -13.59 11.23
N PHE A 309 -5.85 -12.61 10.34
CA PHE A 309 -5.39 -11.24 10.62
C PHE A 309 -6.22 -10.55 11.70
N HIS A 310 -7.54 -10.68 11.64
CA HIS A 310 -8.46 -10.03 12.58
C HIS A 310 -8.55 -10.72 13.95
N GLU A 311 -8.00 -11.92 14.12
CA GLU A 311 -7.79 -12.49 15.45
C GLU A 311 -6.81 -11.63 16.29
N ILE A 312 -5.95 -10.86 15.62
CA ILE A 312 -4.88 -10.08 16.26
C ILE A 312 -5.13 -8.59 16.13
N ILE A 313 -5.45 -8.12 14.93
CA ILE A 313 -5.64 -6.70 14.59
C ILE A 313 -7.12 -6.40 14.39
N PRO A 314 -7.75 -5.58 15.26
CA PRO A 314 -9.15 -5.20 15.11
C PRO A 314 -9.41 -4.46 13.79
N PRO A 315 -10.48 -4.80 13.04
CA PRO A 315 -10.85 -4.12 11.79
C PRO A 315 -11.07 -2.61 11.95
N SER A 316 -11.57 -2.18 13.11
CA SER A 316 -11.81 -0.76 13.40
C SER A 316 -10.53 0.06 13.49
N LEU A 317 -9.44 -0.53 13.94
CA LEU A 317 -8.16 0.16 14.09
C LEU A 317 -7.37 0.23 12.79
N ILE A 318 -7.35 -0.85 12.01
CA ILE A 318 -6.55 -0.87 10.79
C ILE A 318 -7.08 0.08 9.72
N LYS A 319 -8.37 0.41 9.73
CA LYS A 319 -9.02 1.37 8.81
C LYS A 319 -8.49 2.80 8.91
N LEU A 320 -7.72 3.13 9.96
CA LEU A 320 -7.05 4.43 10.09
C LEU A 320 -6.05 4.70 8.97
N PHE A 321 -5.46 3.66 8.40
CA PHE A 321 -4.39 3.76 7.43
C PHE A 321 -4.92 3.80 5.99
N SER A 322 -4.16 4.47 5.11
CA SER A 322 -4.27 4.28 3.68
C SER A 322 -3.52 3.00 3.27
N GLU A 323 -3.68 2.57 2.02
CA GLU A 323 -2.99 1.41 1.46
C GLU A 323 -1.47 1.55 1.58
N ARG A 324 -0.95 2.74 1.25
CA ARG A 324 0.47 3.07 1.35
C ARG A 324 0.97 3.09 2.80
N GLU A 325 0.16 3.62 3.71
CA GLU A 325 0.50 3.64 5.14
C GLU A 325 0.46 2.24 5.75
N LEU A 326 -0.44 1.37 5.28
CA LEU A 326 -0.49 -0.04 5.68
C LEU A 326 0.76 -0.78 5.21
N GLU A 327 1.22 -0.53 3.99
CA GLU A 327 2.49 -1.07 3.49
C GLU A 327 3.66 -0.63 4.38
N LEU A 328 3.74 0.66 4.73
CA LEU A 328 4.76 1.16 5.65
C LEU A 328 4.66 0.53 7.05
N LEU A 329 3.46 0.25 7.52
CA LEU A 329 3.24 -0.40 8.82
C LEU A 329 3.72 -1.85 8.82
N ILE A 330 3.54 -2.59 7.72
CA ILE A 330 3.94 -3.98 7.56
C ILE A 330 5.43 -4.11 7.24
N SER A 331 5.92 -3.35 6.28
CA SER A 331 7.24 -3.59 5.65
C SER A 331 8.26 -2.49 5.94
N GLY A 332 7.81 -1.33 6.41
CA GLY A 332 8.69 -0.18 6.61
C GLY A 332 9.15 0.45 5.30
N LEU A 333 10.16 1.30 5.41
CA LEU A 333 10.84 1.85 4.25
C LEU A 333 11.96 0.91 3.83
N PRO A 334 12.16 0.69 2.53
CA PRO A 334 13.30 -0.07 2.04
C PRO A 334 14.60 0.66 2.39
N ASP A 335 15.62 -0.07 2.77
CA ASP A 335 16.98 0.46 2.90
C ASP A 335 17.61 0.49 1.50
N ILE A 336 17.71 1.69 0.93
CA ILE A 336 18.23 1.90 -0.42
C ILE A 336 19.72 2.17 -0.35
N ASP A 337 20.51 1.19 -0.78
CA ASP A 337 21.97 1.31 -0.95
C ASP A 337 22.29 2.11 -2.21
N VAL A 338 22.79 3.34 -2.02
CA VAL A 338 23.11 4.26 -3.13
C VAL A 338 24.32 3.80 -3.94
N ASP A 339 25.26 3.08 -3.35
CA ASP A 339 26.42 2.59 -4.07
C ASP A 339 26.05 1.38 -4.96
N GLU A 340 25.19 0.50 -4.48
CA GLU A 340 24.59 -0.55 -5.29
C GLU A 340 23.76 0.05 -6.45
N TRP A 341 22.91 1.03 -6.15
CA TRP A 341 22.13 1.75 -7.18
C TRP A 341 23.05 2.34 -8.26
N LYS A 342 24.10 3.04 -7.86
CA LYS A 342 25.09 3.64 -8.77
C LYS A 342 25.78 2.60 -9.65
N ASN A 343 26.19 1.47 -9.09
CA ASN A 343 26.87 0.41 -9.79
C ASN A 343 25.97 -0.30 -10.83
N ASN A 344 24.65 -0.21 -10.64
CA ASN A 344 23.65 -0.79 -11.52
C ASN A 344 22.91 0.26 -12.37
N THR A 345 23.51 1.43 -12.58
CA THR A 345 22.95 2.52 -13.40
C THR A 345 23.70 2.63 -14.73
N ASP A 346 22.96 2.60 -15.84
CA ASP A 346 23.46 2.87 -17.17
C ASP A 346 23.29 4.35 -17.54
N LEU A 347 24.27 4.92 -18.23
CA LEU A 347 24.27 6.33 -18.63
C LEU A 347 24.21 6.46 -20.15
N ARG A 348 23.33 7.35 -20.64
CA ARG A 348 23.22 7.70 -22.06
C ARG A 348 23.32 9.20 -22.26
N GLY A 349 24.31 9.62 -23.07
CA GLY A 349 24.60 11.03 -23.31
C GLY A 349 25.33 11.72 -22.15
N TYR A 350 25.64 11.00 -21.09
CA TYR A 350 26.47 11.41 -19.97
C TYR A 350 27.59 10.39 -19.72
N LYS A 351 28.71 10.88 -19.16
CA LYS A 351 29.80 10.05 -18.63
C LYS A 351 29.75 10.09 -17.09
N SER A 352 30.26 9.06 -16.47
CA SER A 352 30.35 9.00 -14.99
C SER A 352 31.16 10.13 -14.37
N SER A 353 32.09 10.72 -15.13
CA SER A 353 32.92 11.86 -14.73
C SER A 353 32.24 13.22 -14.91
N ASP A 354 31.10 13.29 -15.59
CA ASP A 354 30.42 14.58 -15.85
C ASP A 354 29.93 15.22 -14.53
N PRO A 355 30.08 16.54 -14.38
CA PRO A 355 29.63 17.25 -13.16
C PRO A 355 28.18 16.95 -12.81
N MET A 356 27.29 16.87 -13.81
CA MET A 356 25.87 16.58 -13.63
C MET A 356 25.65 15.23 -12.93
N ILE A 357 26.38 14.18 -13.34
CA ILE A 357 26.26 12.84 -12.75
C ILE A 357 26.88 12.81 -11.34
N GLN A 358 27.98 13.55 -11.12
CA GLN A 358 28.54 13.70 -9.77
C GLN A 358 27.56 14.44 -8.82
N TRP A 359 26.91 15.48 -9.30
CA TRP A 359 25.86 16.22 -8.54
C TRP A 359 24.64 15.36 -8.30
N TRP A 360 24.21 14.56 -9.28
CA TRP A 360 23.12 13.59 -9.13
C TRP A 360 23.37 12.65 -7.94
N TRP A 361 24.50 11.97 -7.94
CA TRP A 361 24.81 11.03 -6.85
C TRP A 361 25.04 11.72 -5.52
N ARG A 362 25.57 12.95 -5.52
CA ARG A 362 25.65 13.77 -4.32
C ARG A 362 24.25 14.10 -3.79
N ALA A 363 23.29 14.46 -4.64
CA ALA A 363 21.90 14.71 -4.25
C ALA A 363 21.24 13.46 -3.69
N VAL A 364 21.35 12.32 -4.39
CA VAL A 364 20.76 11.04 -3.94
C VAL A 364 21.33 10.62 -2.58
N ARG A 365 22.63 10.78 -2.34
CA ARG A 365 23.23 10.50 -1.02
C ARG A 365 22.76 11.44 0.08
N SER A 366 22.43 12.68 -0.27
CA SER A 366 21.93 13.67 0.71
C SER A 366 20.48 13.45 1.12
N PHE A 367 19.75 12.64 0.39
CA PHE A 367 18.35 12.29 0.69
C PHE A 367 18.26 11.29 1.84
N ASP A 368 17.24 11.45 2.67
CA ASP A 368 16.88 10.43 3.65
C ASP A 368 16.25 9.20 2.95
N GLN A 369 16.00 8.11 3.69
CA GLN A 369 15.45 6.89 3.09
C GLN A 369 14.04 7.10 2.51
N THR A 370 13.26 8.02 3.07
CA THR A 370 11.94 8.39 2.54
C THR A 370 12.05 9.11 1.21
N GLU A 371 12.97 10.05 1.10
CA GLU A 371 13.23 10.81 -0.13
C GLU A 371 13.81 9.89 -1.22
N LYS A 372 14.73 8.99 -0.87
CA LYS A 372 15.27 7.97 -1.79
C LYS A 372 14.18 7.04 -2.32
N ALA A 373 13.29 6.55 -1.44
CA ALA A 373 12.17 5.71 -1.84
C ALA A 373 11.20 6.44 -2.78
N LYS A 374 10.91 7.73 -2.53
CA LYS A 374 10.10 8.57 -3.41
C LYS A 374 10.76 8.81 -4.76
N LEU A 375 12.08 9.04 -4.77
CA LEU A 375 12.85 9.22 -6.00
C LEU A 375 12.84 7.95 -6.83
N LEU A 376 13.07 6.80 -6.21
CA LEU A 376 13.00 5.51 -6.87
C LEU A 376 11.59 5.29 -7.46
N GLN A 377 10.54 5.55 -6.68
CA GLN A 377 9.16 5.45 -7.14
C GLN A 377 8.84 6.39 -8.30
N PHE A 378 9.32 7.63 -8.26
CA PHE A 378 9.14 8.58 -9.34
C PHE A 378 9.70 8.05 -10.66
N ILE A 379 10.87 7.39 -10.63
CA ILE A 379 11.58 6.96 -11.83
C ILE A 379 11.18 5.56 -12.30
N THR A 380 10.87 4.65 -11.37
CA THR A 380 10.64 3.22 -11.68
C THR A 380 9.19 2.78 -11.46
N GLY A 381 8.35 3.63 -10.90
CA GLY A 381 6.98 3.28 -10.52
C GLY A 381 6.88 2.52 -9.18
N THR A 382 7.97 2.03 -8.63
CA THR A 382 8.01 1.33 -7.33
C THR A 382 9.01 1.97 -6.36
N SER A 383 8.65 2.04 -5.08
CA SER A 383 9.57 2.48 -4.02
C SER A 383 10.47 1.37 -3.50
N LYS A 384 10.41 0.18 -4.09
CA LYS A 384 11.03 -1.05 -3.61
C LYS A 384 12.19 -1.46 -4.48
N VAL A 385 13.21 -2.00 -3.84
CA VAL A 385 14.31 -2.67 -4.52
C VAL A 385 14.01 -4.17 -4.50
N PRO A 386 14.17 -4.90 -5.62
CA PRO A 386 14.08 -6.35 -5.64
C PRO A 386 14.98 -6.99 -4.58
N LEU A 387 14.61 -8.16 -4.08
CA LEU A 387 15.43 -8.89 -3.10
C LEU A 387 16.83 -9.21 -3.63
N GLU A 388 16.94 -9.38 -4.94
CA GLU A 388 18.16 -9.64 -5.67
C GLU A 388 18.97 -8.35 -5.98
N GLY A 389 18.46 -7.19 -5.58
CA GLY A 389 19.10 -5.89 -5.72
C GLY A 389 18.76 -5.13 -7.01
N PHE A 390 19.41 -3.97 -7.19
CA PHE A 390 19.18 -3.05 -8.31
C PHE A 390 19.46 -3.65 -9.69
N ALA A 391 20.30 -4.69 -9.78
CA ALA A 391 20.55 -5.39 -11.04
C ALA A 391 19.29 -6.07 -11.61
N HIS A 392 18.32 -6.35 -10.76
CA HIS A 392 17.10 -7.10 -11.07
C HIS A 392 15.84 -6.24 -11.12
N LEU A 393 15.97 -4.91 -11.21
CA LEU A 393 14.83 -4.01 -11.46
C LEU A 393 14.07 -4.46 -12.69
N GLN A 394 12.73 -4.43 -12.61
CA GLN A 394 11.86 -4.84 -13.69
C GLN A 394 11.40 -3.63 -14.52
N GLY A 395 11.28 -3.82 -15.80
CA GLY A 395 10.69 -2.89 -16.76
C GLY A 395 9.68 -3.62 -17.64
N VAL A 396 9.14 -2.95 -18.65
CA VAL A 396 8.09 -3.48 -19.53
C VAL A 396 8.47 -4.78 -20.26
N ASN A 397 9.76 -5.01 -20.50
CA ASN A 397 10.25 -6.18 -21.24
C ASN A 397 11.05 -7.16 -20.33
N GLY A 398 10.78 -7.18 -19.03
CA GLY A 398 11.51 -7.98 -18.05
C GLY A 398 12.59 -7.18 -17.32
N THR A 399 13.68 -7.84 -16.91
CA THR A 399 14.76 -7.19 -16.16
C THR A 399 15.37 -6.03 -16.95
N GLN A 400 15.28 -4.84 -16.38
CA GLN A 400 15.79 -3.61 -16.99
C GLN A 400 16.51 -2.76 -15.95
N ARG A 401 17.80 -2.49 -16.20
CA ARG A 401 18.62 -1.66 -15.32
C ARG A 401 18.11 -0.23 -15.28
N PHE A 402 18.36 0.41 -14.16
CA PHE A 402 18.16 1.85 -14.02
C PHE A 402 19.01 2.61 -15.02
N ASN A 403 18.46 3.63 -15.67
CA ASN A 403 19.22 4.38 -16.66
C ASN A 403 18.93 5.88 -16.60
N ILE A 404 19.97 6.68 -16.87
CA ILE A 404 19.91 8.15 -16.92
C ILE A 404 20.26 8.60 -18.35
N HIS A 405 19.33 9.27 -18.97
CA HIS A 405 19.51 9.87 -20.30
C HIS A 405 19.72 11.37 -20.17
N ARG A 406 20.55 11.92 -21.01
CA ARG A 406 20.70 13.37 -21.14
C ARG A 406 19.49 13.95 -21.84
N ALA A 407 18.76 14.83 -21.15
CA ALA A 407 17.69 15.62 -21.75
C ALA A 407 18.21 16.98 -22.25
N TYR A 408 17.53 17.53 -23.26
CA TYR A 408 17.83 18.86 -23.79
C TYR A 408 16.85 19.88 -23.21
N GLY A 409 17.36 21.08 -22.88
CA GLY A 409 16.59 22.17 -22.30
C GLY A 409 16.89 22.36 -20.80
N GLU A 410 17.63 23.43 -20.47
CA GLU A 410 18.19 23.69 -19.13
C GLU A 410 17.15 24.06 -18.07
N ASP A 411 15.95 24.49 -18.47
CA ASP A 411 14.87 24.93 -17.57
C ASP A 411 13.76 23.88 -17.38
N ARG A 412 13.93 22.69 -17.95
CA ARG A 412 12.92 21.62 -17.82
C ARG A 412 13.10 20.85 -16.51
N LEU A 413 12.00 20.36 -15.96
CA LEU A 413 12.04 19.37 -14.90
C LEU A 413 12.61 18.04 -15.41
N PRO A 414 13.26 17.25 -14.54
CA PRO A 414 13.56 15.86 -14.85
C PRO A 414 12.27 15.10 -15.15
N ALA A 415 12.28 14.27 -16.20
CA ALA A 415 11.14 13.44 -16.57
C ALA A 415 11.46 11.96 -16.36
N ALA A 416 10.48 11.19 -15.95
CA ALA A 416 10.63 9.77 -15.70
C ALA A 416 9.80 8.94 -16.69
N HIS A 417 10.39 7.83 -17.15
CA HIS A 417 9.73 6.81 -17.95
C HIS A 417 9.74 5.50 -17.17
N THR A 418 8.75 5.31 -16.34
CA THR A 418 8.69 4.24 -15.34
C THR A 418 8.79 2.85 -15.95
N CYS A 419 8.14 2.62 -17.10
CA CYS A 419 8.22 1.35 -17.83
C CYS A 419 9.63 0.95 -18.26
N PHE A 420 10.57 1.90 -18.31
CA PHE A 420 11.94 1.70 -18.75
C PHE A 420 12.97 1.96 -17.65
N ASN A 421 12.55 2.18 -16.42
CA ASN A 421 13.41 2.59 -15.29
C ASN A 421 14.34 3.74 -15.70
N GLN A 422 13.82 4.72 -16.47
CA GLN A 422 14.60 5.76 -17.12
C GLN A 422 14.29 7.13 -16.52
N LEU A 423 15.36 7.88 -16.27
CA LEU A 423 15.31 9.30 -15.96
C LEU A 423 15.91 10.10 -17.10
N ASP A 424 15.14 11.03 -17.64
CA ASP A 424 15.61 12.07 -18.54
C ASP A 424 16.06 13.27 -17.69
N LEU A 425 17.37 13.46 -17.59
CA LEU A 425 18.01 14.46 -16.73
C LEU A 425 18.53 15.63 -17.57
N PRO A 426 17.97 16.85 -17.45
CA PRO A 426 18.53 18.04 -18.07
C PRO A 426 19.89 18.43 -17.47
N ALA A 427 20.69 19.16 -18.25
CA ALA A 427 21.93 19.74 -17.77
C ALA A 427 21.63 21.06 -17.05
N TYR A 428 21.79 21.06 -15.73
CA TYR A 428 21.61 22.27 -14.90
C TYR A 428 22.93 22.98 -14.65
N GLU A 429 22.87 24.27 -14.37
CA GLU A 429 24.02 25.15 -14.15
C GLU A 429 24.70 24.95 -12.76
N SER A 430 23.96 24.39 -11.79
CA SER A 430 24.45 24.21 -10.42
C SER A 430 23.86 22.98 -9.73
N TYR A 431 24.54 22.53 -8.67
CA TYR A 431 24.04 21.46 -7.78
C TYR A 431 22.71 21.85 -7.10
N GLU A 432 22.60 23.10 -6.66
CA GLU A 432 21.43 23.62 -5.99
C GLU A 432 20.21 23.59 -6.91
N LYS A 433 20.39 23.98 -8.17
CA LYS A 433 19.34 23.92 -9.21
C LYS A 433 18.93 22.48 -9.44
N LEU A 434 19.87 21.57 -9.66
CA LEU A 434 19.57 20.14 -9.83
C LEU A 434 18.76 19.59 -8.67
N ARG A 435 19.22 19.82 -7.44
CA ARG A 435 18.54 19.32 -6.24
C ARG A 435 17.12 19.87 -6.08
N SER A 436 16.93 21.17 -6.33
CA SER A 436 15.60 21.80 -6.25
C SER A 436 14.65 21.26 -7.32
N GLN A 437 15.11 21.08 -8.55
CA GLN A 437 14.32 20.55 -9.65
C GLN A 437 13.94 19.07 -9.44
N LEU A 438 14.83 18.25 -8.85
CA LEU A 438 14.53 16.89 -8.44
C LEU A 438 13.42 16.84 -7.41
N LEU A 439 13.53 17.63 -6.34
CA LEU A 439 12.50 17.67 -5.29
C LEU A 439 11.14 18.14 -5.83
N LEU A 440 11.15 19.10 -6.75
CA LEU A 440 9.94 19.58 -7.40
C LEU A 440 9.32 18.50 -8.28
N ALA A 441 10.11 17.83 -9.13
CA ALA A 441 9.64 16.75 -9.99
C ALA A 441 9.05 15.58 -9.18
N MET A 442 9.71 15.20 -8.08
CA MET A 442 9.20 14.16 -7.18
C MET A 442 7.87 14.56 -6.53
N LYS A 443 7.68 15.84 -6.18
CA LYS A 443 6.45 16.36 -5.60
C LYS A 443 5.32 16.36 -6.63
N GLU A 444 5.54 16.92 -7.79
CA GLU A 444 4.55 16.96 -8.89
C GLU A 444 4.21 15.55 -9.40
N GLY A 445 5.20 14.68 -9.53
CA GLY A 445 4.98 13.28 -9.89
C GLY A 445 4.14 12.53 -8.86
N ALA A 446 4.28 12.83 -7.57
CA ALA A 446 3.47 12.24 -6.51
C ALA A 446 2.01 12.73 -6.54
N GLU A 447 1.75 13.97 -6.97
CA GLU A 447 0.42 14.54 -7.16
C GLU A 447 -0.19 14.11 -8.51
N GLY A 448 0.63 13.88 -9.53
CA GLY A 448 0.24 13.50 -10.90
C GLY A 448 -0.12 12.02 -11.10
N PHE A 449 0.23 11.12 -10.19
CA PHE A 449 -0.34 9.76 -10.16
C PHE A 449 -1.85 9.73 -9.84
N GLY A 450 -2.45 10.92 -9.65
CA GLY A 450 -3.90 11.11 -9.56
C GLY A 450 -4.53 11.77 -10.80
N LEU A 451 -3.75 12.48 -11.62
CA LEU A 451 -4.27 13.28 -12.75
C LEU A 451 -3.13 13.68 -13.69
N SER A 452 -2.65 12.80 -14.55
CA SER A 452 -2.02 13.24 -15.81
C SER A 452 -1.71 12.06 -16.73
N LEU A 453 -2.68 11.67 -17.49
CA LEU A 453 -2.52 11.18 -18.84
C LEU A 453 -3.35 12.10 -19.75
N ILE A 454 -2.89 13.33 -19.91
CA ILE A 454 -3.22 14.16 -21.06
C ILE A 454 -1.96 14.97 -21.35
N HIS A 455 -1.15 14.48 -22.28
CA HIS A 455 -0.53 15.20 -23.38
C HIS A 455 0.44 14.27 -24.13
N ILE A 456 -0.09 13.88 -25.31
CA ILE A 456 0.50 13.29 -26.54
C ILE A 456 0.69 11.80 -26.50
#